data_bb372bdbf734adce971c895245acd3a7
#
_entry.id   bb372bdbf734adce971c895245acd3a7
#
_cell.length_a   1.000
_cell.length_b   1.000
_cell.length_c   1.000
_cell.angle_alpha   90.00
_cell.angle_beta   90.00
_cell.angle_gamma   90.00
#
_symmetry.space_group_name_H-M   'P 1'
#
loop_
_entity.id
_entity.type
_entity.pdbx_description
1 polymer ?
#
loop_
_entity_poly.entity_id
_entity_poly.type
_entity_poly.pdbx_seq_one_letter_code
_entity_poly.pdbx_strand_id
1 'polypeptide(L)'
;MTEKEVIKVIESFFNVGKTKNFSALQDIQLNDSIFSSFSDVPPYDLKDYSTTIALEELRFASISDYEYEIKNTKIAILENTAILTCELMQKGMLVDNKAFTGKHIIIHGRATFVLLKKENW
;
A
#
# COMPACT_ATOMS: atom_id res chain seq x y z
N MET A 1 19.87 -6.22 3.37
CA MET A 1 18.64 -5.86 2.61
C MET A 1 19.03 -5.49 1.20
N THR A 2 18.38 -6.03 0.21
CA THR A 2 18.65 -5.76 -1.20
C THR A 2 17.50 -4.98 -1.83
N GLU A 3 17.75 -4.34 -2.98
CA GLU A 3 16.70 -3.63 -3.72
C GLU A 3 15.58 -4.58 -4.12
N LYS A 4 15.90 -5.82 -4.52
CA LYS A 4 14.89 -6.83 -4.85
C LYS A 4 13.99 -7.16 -3.69
N GLU A 5 14.54 -7.29 -2.49
CA GLU A 5 13.75 -7.56 -1.29
C GLU A 5 12.79 -6.41 -0.99
N VAL A 6 13.26 -5.17 -1.15
CA VAL A 6 12.44 -3.98 -0.94
C VAL A 6 11.27 -3.94 -1.92
N ILE A 7 11.53 -4.12 -3.21
CA ILE A 7 10.49 -4.13 -4.24
C ILE A 7 9.49 -5.25 -3.99
N LYS A 8 9.97 -6.43 -3.61
CA LYS A 8 9.09 -7.58 -3.32
C LYS A 8 8.11 -7.29 -2.18
N VAL A 9 8.56 -6.62 -1.13
CA VAL A 9 7.69 -6.23 -0.02
C VAL A 9 6.60 -5.26 -0.49
N ILE A 10 6.99 -4.25 -1.27
CA ILE A 10 6.02 -3.27 -1.80
C ILE A 10 5.02 -3.94 -2.75
N GLU A 11 5.48 -4.83 -3.62
CA GLU A 11 4.58 -5.59 -4.50
C GLU A 11 3.64 -6.47 -3.70
N SER A 12 4.11 -7.09 -2.62
CA SER A 12 3.27 -7.90 -1.74
C SER A 12 2.15 -7.07 -1.11
N PHE A 13 2.44 -5.83 -0.76
CA PHE A 13 1.44 -4.91 -0.25
C PHE A 13 0.33 -4.63 -1.29
N PHE A 14 0.70 -4.22 -2.49
CA PHE A 14 -0.30 -3.92 -3.52
C PHE A 14 -1.01 -5.17 -4.05
N ASN A 15 -0.36 -6.32 -4.01
CA ASN A 15 -1.00 -7.59 -4.40
C ASN A 15 -2.18 -7.95 -3.51
N VAL A 16 -2.26 -7.43 -2.29
CA VAL A 16 -3.44 -7.58 -1.44
C VAL A 16 -4.69 -7.05 -2.13
N GLY A 17 -4.57 -5.98 -2.90
CA GLY A 17 -5.68 -5.44 -3.69
C GLY A 17 -6.17 -6.41 -4.76
N LYS A 18 -5.30 -7.26 -5.30
CA LYS A 18 -5.66 -8.29 -6.29
C LYS A 18 -6.22 -9.54 -5.64
N THR A 19 -5.55 -10.05 -4.61
CA THR A 19 -5.89 -11.33 -3.99
C THR A 19 -7.03 -11.24 -2.98
N LYS A 20 -7.23 -10.04 -2.41
CA LYS A 20 -8.16 -9.79 -1.31
C LYS A 20 -7.80 -10.55 -0.03
N ASN A 21 -6.54 -10.96 0.09
CA ASN A 21 -6.01 -11.58 1.30
C ASN A 21 -5.57 -10.50 2.30
N PHE A 22 -6.54 -9.90 2.99
CA PHE A 22 -6.30 -8.76 3.87
C PHE A 22 -5.43 -9.09 5.08
N SER A 23 -5.40 -10.33 5.51
CA SER A 23 -4.55 -10.73 6.63
C SER A 23 -3.05 -10.50 6.35
N ALA A 24 -2.65 -10.50 5.08
CA ALA A 24 -1.27 -10.23 4.69
C ALA A 24 -0.81 -8.82 5.03
N LEU A 25 -1.72 -7.85 5.15
CA LEU A 25 -1.38 -6.48 5.56
C LEU A 25 -0.71 -6.44 6.93
N GLN A 26 -1.17 -7.27 7.85
CA GLN A 26 -0.63 -7.34 9.21
C GLN A 26 0.79 -7.92 9.24
N ASP A 27 1.12 -8.77 8.27
CA ASP A 27 2.45 -9.36 8.17
C ASP A 27 3.47 -8.40 7.53
N ILE A 28 3.00 -7.48 6.71
CA ILE A 28 3.86 -6.56 5.97
C ILE A 28 4.11 -5.28 6.77
N GLN A 29 3.11 -4.75 7.45
CA GLN A 29 3.18 -3.46 8.12
C GLN A 29 3.61 -3.59 9.56
N LEU A 30 4.41 -2.62 10.00
CA LEU A 30 4.97 -2.59 11.34
C LEU A 30 3.90 -2.23 12.38
N ASN A 31 3.52 -3.20 13.21
CA ASN A 31 2.61 -2.97 14.33
C ASN A 31 3.40 -2.44 15.54
N ASP A 32 3.69 -1.16 15.51
CA ASP A 32 4.50 -0.49 16.52
C ASP A 32 3.97 0.94 16.72
N SER A 33 4.22 1.50 17.90
CA SER A 33 3.82 2.87 18.23
C SER A 33 4.48 3.93 17.36
N ILE A 34 5.61 3.61 16.73
CA ILE A 34 6.30 4.52 15.79
C ILE A 34 5.70 4.50 14.39
N PHE A 35 4.80 3.55 14.10
CA PHE A 35 4.15 3.48 12.78
C PHE A 35 3.25 4.70 12.57
N SER A 36 3.37 5.28 11.39
CA SER A 36 2.47 6.36 10.98
C SER A 36 2.29 6.34 9.47
N SER A 37 1.16 6.85 9.02
CA SER A 37 0.90 7.09 7.60
C SER A 37 0.02 8.32 7.42
N PHE A 38 0.11 8.91 6.25
CA PHE A 38 -0.79 9.97 5.84
C PHE A 38 -0.98 9.91 4.32
N SER A 39 -1.96 10.67 3.82
CA SER A 39 -2.33 10.63 2.41
C SER A 39 -2.64 12.02 1.89
N ASP A 40 -2.48 12.22 0.59
CA ASP A 40 -2.84 13.46 -0.10
C ASP A 40 -4.34 13.58 -0.36
N VAL A 41 -5.10 12.54 -0.03
CA VAL A 41 -6.57 12.53 -0.13
C VAL A 41 -7.18 12.38 1.25
N PRO A 42 -8.42 12.86 1.46
CA PRO A 42 -9.07 12.72 2.77
C PRO A 42 -9.20 11.26 3.23
N PRO A 43 -9.03 11.00 4.52
CA PRO A 43 -8.63 11.90 5.58
C PRO A 43 -7.13 12.22 5.57
N TYR A 44 -6.76 13.49 5.79
CA TYR A 44 -5.37 13.97 5.67
C TYR A 44 -4.54 13.79 6.94
N ASP A 45 -5.17 13.48 8.06
CA ASP A 45 -4.49 13.39 9.35
C ASP A 45 -3.46 12.26 9.39
N LEU A 46 -2.51 12.37 10.29
CA LEU A 46 -1.53 11.33 10.55
C LEU A 46 -2.24 10.16 11.24
N LYS A 47 -2.05 8.95 10.71
CA LYS A 47 -2.76 7.75 11.14
C LYS A 47 -1.83 6.78 11.84
N ASP A 48 -2.34 6.11 12.85
CA ASP A 48 -1.65 5.02 13.50
C ASP A 48 -1.81 3.70 12.72
N TYR A 49 -1.23 2.63 13.23
CA TYR A 49 -1.27 1.31 12.61
C TYR A 49 -2.72 0.81 12.42
N SER A 50 -3.52 0.83 13.48
CA SER A 50 -4.89 0.28 13.43
C SER A 50 -5.76 1.02 12.42
N THR A 51 -5.69 2.35 12.41
CA THR A 51 -6.44 3.19 11.48
C THR A 51 -6.00 2.95 10.04
N THR A 52 -4.69 2.85 9.82
CA THR A 52 -4.12 2.62 8.49
C THR A 52 -4.56 1.27 7.92
N ILE A 53 -4.47 0.20 8.72
CA ILE A 53 -4.91 -1.14 8.29
C ILE A 53 -6.39 -1.14 7.91
N ALA A 54 -7.24 -0.52 8.74
CA ALA A 54 -8.69 -0.49 8.48
C ALA A 54 -9.00 0.26 7.17
N LEU A 55 -8.35 1.38 6.92
CA LEU A 55 -8.56 2.17 5.70
C LEU A 55 -8.04 1.45 4.45
N GLU A 56 -6.91 0.77 4.55
CA GLU A 56 -6.35 -0.01 3.45
C GLU A 56 -7.22 -1.20 3.09
N GLU A 57 -7.72 -1.94 4.09
CA GLU A 57 -8.67 -3.03 3.86
C GLU A 57 -9.92 -2.54 3.16
N LEU A 58 -10.48 -1.41 3.62
CA LEU A 58 -11.66 -0.82 3.02
C LEU A 58 -11.39 -0.42 1.55
N ARG A 59 -10.26 0.21 1.27
CA ARG A 59 -9.89 0.62 -0.08
C ARG A 59 -9.76 -0.58 -1.00
N PHE A 60 -9.00 -1.58 -0.59
CA PHE A 60 -8.78 -2.76 -1.42
C PHE A 60 -10.05 -3.60 -1.59
N ALA A 61 -10.89 -3.65 -0.58
CA ALA A 61 -12.17 -4.35 -0.68
C ALA A 61 -13.15 -3.66 -1.63
N SER A 62 -13.05 -2.33 -1.72
CA SER A 62 -13.96 -1.52 -2.55
C SER A 62 -13.64 -1.55 -4.04
N ILE A 63 -12.44 -1.97 -4.42
CA ILE A 63 -11.98 -1.92 -5.80
C ILE A 63 -11.93 -3.34 -6.37
N SER A 64 -12.79 -3.60 -7.37
CA SER A 64 -12.76 -4.86 -8.13
C SER A 64 -11.77 -4.74 -9.29
N ASP A 65 -11.25 -5.88 -9.73
CA ASP A 65 -10.29 -5.96 -10.85
C ASP A 65 -9.10 -5.02 -10.65
N TYR A 66 -8.61 -4.99 -9.42
CA TYR A 66 -7.51 -4.12 -9.03
C TYR A 66 -6.22 -4.48 -9.76
N GLU A 67 -5.62 -3.46 -10.37
CA GLU A 67 -4.29 -3.54 -10.97
C GLU A 67 -3.46 -2.34 -10.55
N TYR A 68 -2.15 -2.52 -10.53
CA TYR A 68 -1.24 -1.44 -10.19
C TYR A 68 0.03 -1.52 -11.02
N GLU A 69 0.72 -0.40 -11.12
CA GLU A 69 2.04 -0.32 -11.76
C GLU A 69 2.91 0.62 -10.95
N ILE A 70 4.12 0.17 -10.65
CA ILE A 70 5.13 0.94 -9.94
C ILE A 70 6.20 1.33 -10.94
N LYS A 71 6.45 2.64 -11.08
CA LYS A 71 7.41 3.18 -12.04
C LYS A 71 8.39 4.13 -11.37
N ASN A 72 9.53 4.30 -12.02
CA ASN A 72 10.52 5.31 -11.65
C ASN A 72 10.93 5.21 -10.18
N THR A 73 11.22 3.97 -9.76
CA THR A 73 11.61 3.70 -8.38
C THR A 73 13.00 4.22 -8.08
N LYS A 74 13.15 4.82 -6.90
CA LYS A 74 14.44 5.15 -6.31
C LYS A 74 14.50 4.53 -4.93
N ILE A 75 15.58 3.82 -4.65
CA ILE A 75 15.73 3.08 -3.40
C ILE A 75 17.04 3.49 -2.74
N ALA A 76 16.95 3.92 -1.50
CA ALA A 76 18.10 4.17 -0.64
C ALA A 76 18.09 3.14 0.49
N ILE A 77 19.19 2.44 0.68
CA ILE A 77 19.33 1.43 1.73
C ILE A 77 20.42 1.87 2.69
N LEU A 78 20.05 2.01 3.96
CA LEU A 78 20.96 2.40 5.04
C LEU A 78 20.80 1.39 6.17
N GLU A 79 21.76 0.47 6.29
CA GLU A 79 21.75 -0.61 7.28
C GLU A 79 20.47 -1.45 7.18
N ASN A 80 19.58 -1.36 8.16
CA ASN A 80 18.33 -2.12 8.23
C ASN A 80 17.12 -1.34 7.71
N THR A 81 17.34 -0.15 7.17
CA THR A 81 16.27 0.73 6.72
C THR A 81 16.38 0.95 5.22
N ALA A 82 15.26 0.91 4.54
CA ALA A 82 15.17 1.27 3.13
C ALA A 82 14.11 2.34 2.94
N ILE A 83 14.39 3.28 2.04
CA ILE A 83 13.42 4.29 1.61
C ILE A 83 13.22 4.10 0.12
N LEU A 84 11.98 3.86 -0.28
CA LEU A 84 11.60 3.72 -1.68
C LEU A 84 10.65 4.84 -2.05
N THR A 85 10.98 5.56 -3.11
CA THR A 85 10.06 6.52 -3.73
C THR A 85 9.73 6.04 -5.13
N CYS A 86 8.50 6.25 -5.56
CA CYS A 86 8.05 5.81 -6.87
C CYS A 86 6.86 6.62 -7.36
N GLU A 87 6.60 6.47 -8.65
CA GLU A 87 5.33 6.82 -9.24
C GLU A 87 4.45 5.59 -9.21
N LEU A 88 3.17 5.77 -8.87
CA LEU A 88 2.23 4.69 -8.69
C LEU A 88 0.99 4.95 -9.55
N MET A 89 0.62 3.94 -10.34
CA MET A 89 -0.66 3.91 -11.02
C MET A 89 -1.50 2.78 -10.43
N GLN A 90 -2.75 3.08 -10.10
CA GLN A 90 -3.71 2.08 -9.63
C GLN A 90 -4.96 2.21 -10.47
N LYS A 91 -5.54 1.08 -10.85
CA LYS A 91 -6.81 1.06 -11.59
C LYS A 91 -7.69 -0.09 -11.14
N GLY A 92 -8.97 0.05 -11.38
CA GLY A 92 -9.95 -0.96 -11.06
C GLY A 92 -11.35 -0.40 -11.19
N MET A 93 -12.30 -1.08 -10.57
CA MET A 93 -13.71 -0.70 -10.63
C MET A 93 -14.25 -0.52 -9.21
N LEU A 94 -14.80 0.67 -8.94
CA LEU A 94 -15.60 0.90 -7.73
C LEU A 94 -17.02 0.43 -8.02
N VAL A 95 -17.52 -0.48 -7.19
CA VAL A 95 -18.85 -1.06 -7.34
C VAL A 95 -19.76 -0.51 -6.25
N ASP A 96 -20.92 0.04 -6.67
CA ASP A 96 -22.00 0.42 -5.78
C ASP A 96 -23.09 -0.64 -5.85
N ASN A 97 -23.14 -1.51 -4.85
CA ASN A 97 -24.12 -2.60 -4.82
C ASN A 97 -25.56 -2.13 -4.60
N LYS A 98 -25.76 -0.94 -4.04
CA LYS A 98 -27.11 -0.37 -3.84
C LYS A 98 -27.70 0.16 -5.13
N ALA A 99 -26.88 0.82 -5.94
CA ALA A 99 -27.28 1.39 -7.23
C ALA A 99 -27.07 0.42 -8.39
N PHE A 100 -26.46 -0.74 -8.17
CA PHE A 100 -26.07 -1.70 -9.20
C PHE A 100 -25.23 -1.07 -10.31
N THR A 101 -24.36 -0.14 -9.93
CA THR A 101 -23.46 0.56 -10.86
C THR A 101 -22.02 0.29 -10.52
N GLY A 102 -21.16 0.39 -11.54
CA GLY A 102 -19.71 0.32 -11.38
C GLY A 102 -19.07 1.52 -12.07
N LYS A 103 -17.96 1.98 -11.52
CA LYS A 103 -17.20 3.08 -12.08
C LYS A 103 -15.73 2.67 -12.21
N HIS A 104 -15.20 2.76 -13.43
CA HIS A 104 -13.77 2.59 -13.65
C HIS A 104 -13.00 3.76 -13.07
N ILE A 105 -11.93 3.44 -12.35
CA ILE A 105 -11.04 4.45 -11.79
C ILE A 105 -9.61 4.19 -12.26
N ILE A 106 -8.88 5.26 -12.50
CA ILE A 106 -7.44 5.25 -12.74
C ILE A 106 -6.86 6.35 -11.87
N ILE A 107 -5.95 5.98 -10.98
CA ILE A 107 -5.34 6.91 -10.05
C ILE A 107 -3.84 6.93 -10.32
N HIS A 108 -3.30 8.12 -10.59
CA HIS A 108 -1.87 8.35 -10.71
C HIS A 108 -1.40 9.15 -9.51
N GLY A 109 -0.28 8.74 -8.92
CA GLY A 109 0.25 9.44 -7.78
C GLY A 109 1.71 9.10 -7.53
N ARG A 110 2.21 9.62 -6.44
CA ARG A 110 3.55 9.34 -5.94
C ARG A 110 3.45 8.72 -4.58
N ALA A 111 4.38 7.83 -4.26
CA ALA A 111 4.40 7.17 -2.98
C ALA A 111 5.82 7.10 -2.43
N THR A 112 5.91 7.18 -1.11
CA THR A 112 7.15 6.98 -0.37
C THR A 112 6.89 5.92 0.68
N PHE A 113 7.75 4.91 0.71
CA PHE A 113 7.69 3.85 1.70
C PHE A 113 9.00 3.82 2.47
N VAL A 114 8.88 3.66 3.78
CA VAL A 114 10.03 3.43 4.64
C VAL A 114 9.90 2.02 5.20
N LEU A 115 10.91 1.19 4.97
CA LEU A 115 10.93 -0.20 5.38
C LEU A 115 12.02 -0.42 6.42
N LEU A 116 11.70 -1.22 7.42
CA LEU A 116 12.64 -1.62 8.44
C LEU A 116 12.77 -3.14 8.42
N LYS A 117 13.99 -3.63 8.26
CA LYS A 117 14.26 -5.08 8.35
C LYS A 117 14.51 -5.46 9.79
N LYS A 118 13.67 -6.34 10.33
CA LYS A 118 13.86 -6.94 11.65
C LYS A 118 14.58 -8.27 11.53
N GLU A 119 15.26 -8.70 12.60
CA GLU A 119 16.04 -9.93 12.61
C GLU A 119 15.23 -11.19 12.29
N ASN A 120 13.94 -11.17 12.55
CA ASN A 120 13.06 -12.32 12.37
C ASN A 120 12.35 -12.38 11.01
N TRP A 121 12.83 -11.64 10.08
CA TRP A 121 12.23 -11.65 8.74
C TRP A 121 12.86 -12.75 7.88
#